data_e5e3ee857e8d86cfdd70aca96381da95
#
_entry.id   e5e3ee857e8d86cfdd70aca96381da95
#
_cell.length_a   1.000
_cell.length_b   1.000
_cell.length_c   1.000
_cell.angle_alpha   90.00
_cell.angle_beta   90.00
_cell.angle_gamma   90.00
#
_symmetry.space_group_name_H-M   'P 1'
#
loop_
_entity.id
_entity.type
_entity.pdbx_description
1 polymer ?
#
loop_
_entity_poly.entity_id
_entity_poly.type
_entity_poly.pdbx_seq_one_letter_code
_entity_poly.pdbx_strand_id
1 'polypeptide(L)'
;MISHGKDIKVFSGNANPKLAEEICKLMGTKLGEAEVGTFSDGEIFVSLYETVRGSDVFVVQSTCTPVSNNLMELLIMIDALKRASAGRITAVIPYYGYARQDRKAKARDPITAKLVANMLTAAGADRVLTMDLHASQIQGFFDIPVDNLAGNPIFVDYYAKKYGSECENMMVVSPDVGSVSRARAFAQKLHMNLAIVDKRRQKANSCEVMNVIGDVRDKDCILFDDMVDTGGSLCNAAKALIEVGGAKSVQACASHGVLSGPAIDRINDSVITELALLDTIPAIDPKKSSKIKYLQVAPMFAEAIERIYQEISISKLFR
;
A
#
# COMPACT_ATOMS: atom_id res chain seq x y z
N MET A 1 22.56 -24.76 -9.55
CA MET A 1 22.43 -24.02 -8.27
C MET A 1 22.65 -22.56 -8.61
N ILE A 2 21.60 -21.75 -8.64
CA ILE A 2 21.74 -20.29 -8.74
C ILE A 2 22.23 -19.86 -7.37
N SER A 3 23.52 -19.57 -7.25
CA SER A 3 24.08 -18.93 -6.06
C SER A 3 23.51 -17.53 -5.99
N HIS A 4 22.47 -17.32 -5.20
CA HIS A 4 22.03 -15.98 -4.83
C HIS A 4 23.18 -15.32 -4.07
N GLY A 5 23.45 -14.05 -4.38
CA GLY A 5 24.68 -13.37 -4.09
C GLY A 5 25.20 -13.48 -2.65
N LYS A 6 26.50 -13.25 -2.50
CA LYS A 6 27.19 -13.33 -1.21
C LYS A 6 26.74 -12.28 -0.20
N ASP A 7 26.21 -11.15 -0.68
CA ASP A 7 25.86 -9.98 0.14
C ASP A 7 24.45 -9.48 -0.22
N ILE A 8 23.71 -9.06 0.79
CA ILE A 8 22.45 -8.33 0.62
C ILE A 8 22.73 -6.83 0.52
N LYS A 9 22.09 -6.17 -0.44
CA LYS A 9 22.17 -4.71 -0.60
C LYS A 9 20.78 -4.12 -0.78
N VAL A 10 20.54 -3.00 -0.12
CA VAL A 10 19.26 -2.28 -0.19
C VAL A 10 19.54 -0.88 -0.73
N PHE A 11 18.87 -0.50 -1.80
CA PHE A 11 18.91 0.84 -2.39
C PHE A 11 17.54 1.51 -2.28
N SER A 12 17.53 2.83 -2.26
CA SER A 12 16.30 3.63 -2.25
C SER A 12 16.22 4.52 -3.46
N GLY A 13 15.04 4.59 -4.09
CA GLY A 13 14.69 5.75 -4.90
C GLY A 13 14.19 6.92 -4.02
N ASN A 14 13.74 8.00 -4.68
CA ASN A 14 13.39 9.25 -4.00
C ASN A 14 11.97 9.27 -3.41
N ALA A 15 11.11 8.29 -3.69
CA ALA A 15 9.72 8.33 -3.25
C ALA A 15 9.55 8.25 -1.74
N ASN A 16 10.30 7.38 -1.05
CA ASN A 16 10.20 7.22 0.41
C ASN A 16 11.55 6.74 1.01
N PRO A 17 12.62 7.54 0.99
CA PRO A 17 13.91 7.13 1.50
C PRO A 17 13.89 6.79 2.99
N LYS A 18 13.05 7.47 3.79
CA LYS A 18 12.90 7.17 5.23
C LYS A 18 12.46 5.72 5.48
N LEU A 19 11.57 5.18 4.67
CA LEU A 19 11.16 3.78 4.78
C LEU A 19 12.33 2.83 4.50
N ALA A 20 13.13 3.11 3.47
CA ALA A 20 14.31 2.31 3.15
C ALA A 20 15.38 2.36 4.26
N GLU A 21 15.60 3.53 4.84
CA GLU A 21 16.50 3.71 5.99
C GLU A 21 16.04 2.91 7.22
N GLU A 22 14.73 2.96 7.54
CA GLU A 22 14.16 2.19 8.65
C GLU A 22 14.25 0.66 8.40
N ILE A 23 14.00 0.21 7.17
CA ILE A 23 14.19 -1.20 6.77
C ILE A 23 15.64 -1.60 7.01
N CYS A 24 16.63 -0.83 6.50
CA CYS A 24 18.04 -1.12 6.69
C CYS A 24 18.45 -1.15 8.15
N LYS A 25 17.95 -0.21 8.96
CA LYS A 25 18.20 -0.16 10.41
C LYS A 25 17.70 -1.40 11.12
N LEU A 26 16.50 -1.88 10.79
CA LEU A 26 15.91 -3.10 11.36
C LEU A 26 16.68 -4.36 10.97
N MET A 27 17.20 -4.41 9.74
CA MET A 27 18.04 -5.51 9.24
C MET A 27 19.49 -5.43 9.71
N GLY A 28 19.90 -4.38 10.43
CA GLY A 28 21.30 -4.17 10.84
C GLY A 28 22.26 -3.95 9.67
N THR A 29 21.76 -3.45 8.53
CA THR A 29 22.54 -3.15 7.33
C THR A 29 22.55 -1.64 7.03
N LYS A 30 23.34 -1.23 6.05
CA LYS A 30 23.37 0.15 5.56
C LYS A 30 22.62 0.27 4.25
N LEU A 31 22.06 1.46 4.01
CA LEU A 31 21.53 1.80 2.70
C LEU A 31 22.69 1.88 1.70
N GLY A 32 22.50 1.31 0.51
CA GLY A 32 23.49 1.33 -0.57
C GLY A 32 23.76 2.75 -1.08
N GLU A 33 25.01 3.03 -1.42
CA GLU A 33 25.43 4.33 -1.89
C GLU A 33 25.08 4.53 -3.36
N ALA A 34 24.05 5.35 -3.60
CA ALA A 34 23.59 5.72 -4.94
C ALA A 34 23.09 7.15 -4.96
N GLU A 35 23.20 7.79 -6.11
CA GLU A 35 22.56 9.07 -6.41
C GLU A 35 21.48 8.87 -7.45
N VAL A 36 20.29 9.35 -7.15
CA VAL A 36 19.13 9.38 -8.05
C VAL A 36 18.71 10.83 -8.18
N GLY A 37 18.89 11.41 -9.34
CA GLY A 37 18.64 12.82 -9.59
C GLY A 37 18.01 13.07 -10.95
N THR A 38 17.90 14.35 -11.32
CA THR A 38 17.38 14.80 -12.61
C THR A 38 18.35 15.76 -13.27
N PHE A 39 18.53 15.63 -14.57
CA PHE A 39 19.20 16.62 -15.40
C PHE A 39 18.33 17.88 -15.53
N SER A 40 18.90 18.94 -16.10
CA SER A 40 18.23 20.24 -16.25
C SER A 40 16.96 20.18 -17.13
N ASP A 41 16.87 19.22 -18.02
CA ASP A 41 15.72 18.95 -18.89
C ASP A 41 14.66 18.04 -18.24
N GLY A 42 14.96 17.53 -17.02
CA GLY A 42 14.05 16.66 -16.27
C GLY A 42 14.26 15.16 -16.48
N GLU A 43 15.23 14.75 -17.31
CA GLU A 43 15.60 13.34 -17.43
C GLU A 43 16.22 12.82 -16.12
N ILE A 44 15.85 11.62 -15.73
CA ILE A 44 16.34 10.98 -14.50
C ILE A 44 17.68 10.33 -14.76
N PHE A 45 18.65 10.52 -13.85
CA PHE A 45 19.91 9.79 -13.85
C PHE A 45 20.08 8.99 -12.55
N VAL A 46 20.83 7.90 -12.64
CA VAL A 46 21.21 7.05 -11.51
C VAL A 46 22.71 6.78 -11.57
N SER A 47 23.39 6.98 -10.44
CA SER A 47 24.80 6.63 -10.25
C SER A 47 24.96 5.73 -9.03
N LEU A 48 25.59 4.57 -9.23
CA LEU A 48 25.91 3.63 -8.15
C LEU A 48 27.35 3.85 -7.72
N TYR A 49 27.60 4.06 -6.42
CA TYR A 49 28.92 4.37 -5.88
C TYR A 49 29.59 3.19 -5.17
N GLU A 50 28.95 2.02 -5.23
CA GLU A 50 29.49 0.77 -4.71
C GLU A 50 29.29 -0.40 -5.67
N THR A 51 30.07 -1.47 -5.49
CA THR A 51 29.92 -2.68 -6.29
C THR A 51 28.69 -3.46 -5.87
N VAL A 52 27.92 -3.91 -6.84
CA VAL A 52 26.73 -4.77 -6.65
C VAL A 52 26.89 -6.13 -7.34
N ARG A 53 28.10 -6.38 -7.87
CA ARG A 53 28.36 -7.61 -8.66
C ARG A 53 28.09 -8.88 -7.85
N GLY A 54 27.13 -9.66 -8.30
CA GLY A 54 26.73 -10.92 -7.68
C GLY A 54 25.99 -10.76 -6.35
N SER A 55 25.64 -9.53 -5.92
CA SER A 55 24.85 -9.29 -4.72
C SER A 55 23.36 -9.55 -4.96
N ASP A 56 22.61 -9.87 -3.89
CA ASP A 56 21.15 -9.86 -3.86
C ASP A 56 20.68 -8.44 -3.53
N VAL A 57 20.07 -7.78 -4.49
CA VAL A 57 19.77 -6.35 -4.42
C VAL A 57 18.26 -6.11 -4.29
N PHE A 58 17.91 -5.28 -3.32
CA PHE A 58 16.54 -4.84 -3.07
C PHE A 58 16.45 -3.33 -3.33
N VAL A 59 15.55 -2.93 -4.24
CA VAL A 59 15.32 -1.52 -4.58
C VAL A 59 13.99 -1.09 -4.00
N VAL A 60 14.03 -0.23 -2.98
CA VAL A 60 12.82 0.26 -2.30
C VAL A 60 12.34 1.54 -2.99
N GLN A 61 11.18 1.46 -3.64
CA GLN A 61 10.57 2.61 -4.33
C GLN A 61 9.07 2.46 -4.43
N SER A 62 8.30 3.27 -3.71
CA SER A 62 6.85 3.40 -3.93
C SER A 62 6.57 4.15 -5.21
N THR A 63 5.68 3.62 -6.07
CA THR A 63 5.29 4.30 -7.31
C THR A 63 4.07 5.22 -7.07
N CYS A 64 4.15 6.03 -6.00
CA CYS A 64 3.19 7.07 -5.64
C CYS A 64 3.47 8.38 -6.40
N THR A 65 2.72 9.43 -6.08
CA THR A 65 2.91 10.77 -6.70
C THR A 65 4.30 11.36 -6.40
N PRO A 66 5.02 11.84 -7.44
CA PRO A 66 4.69 11.89 -8.87
C PRO A 66 4.87 10.52 -9.54
N VAL A 67 3.74 9.87 -9.88
CA VAL A 67 3.67 8.43 -10.20
C VAL A 67 4.61 8.02 -11.34
N SER A 68 4.59 8.77 -12.46
CA SER A 68 5.41 8.45 -13.65
C SER A 68 6.90 8.63 -13.38
N ASN A 69 7.28 9.64 -12.61
CA ASN A 69 8.68 9.88 -12.25
C ASN A 69 9.21 8.79 -11.33
N ASN A 70 8.47 8.46 -10.26
CA ASN A 70 8.86 7.41 -9.32
C ASN A 70 8.92 6.03 -9.99
N LEU A 71 8.02 5.75 -10.95
CA LEU A 71 8.11 4.54 -11.75
C LEU A 71 9.36 4.55 -12.63
N MET A 72 9.65 5.68 -13.30
CA MET A 72 10.81 5.78 -14.18
C MET A 72 12.14 5.69 -13.40
N GLU A 73 12.23 6.32 -12.22
CA GLU A 73 13.37 6.13 -11.31
C GLU A 73 13.61 4.64 -11.02
N LEU A 74 12.55 3.92 -10.64
CA LEU A 74 12.66 2.50 -10.32
C LEU A 74 13.17 1.68 -11.52
N LEU A 75 12.66 1.95 -12.72
CA LEU A 75 13.08 1.25 -13.95
C LEU A 75 14.55 1.50 -14.26
N ILE A 76 15.00 2.75 -14.16
CA ILE A 76 16.39 3.13 -14.42
C ILE A 76 17.33 2.56 -13.35
N MET A 77 16.93 2.54 -12.08
CA MET A 77 17.68 1.90 -11.01
C MET A 77 17.87 0.40 -11.27
N ILE A 78 16.81 -0.31 -11.66
CA ILE A 78 16.85 -1.73 -12.00
C ILE A 78 17.80 -1.97 -13.20
N ASP A 79 17.72 -1.16 -14.26
CA ASP A 79 18.62 -1.29 -15.42
C ASP A 79 20.09 -1.04 -15.01
N ALA A 80 20.37 -0.01 -14.20
CA ALA A 80 21.71 0.28 -13.71
C ALA A 80 22.29 -0.91 -12.91
N LEU A 81 21.51 -1.48 -12.01
CA LEU A 81 21.90 -2.63 -11.19
C LEU A 81 22.15 -3.88 -12.04
N LYS A 82 21.29 -4.13 -13.03
CA LYS A 82 21.44 -5.22 -13.99
C LYS A 82 22.73 -5.08 -14.79
N ARG A 83 23.02 -3.88 -15.31
CA ARG A 83 24.28 -3.59 -16.03
C ARG A 83 25.52 -3.66 -15.15
N ALA A 84 25.37 -3.37 -13.85
CA ALA A 84 26.44 -3.53 -12.85
C ALA A 84 26.60 -4.99 -12.39
N SER A 85 25.87 -5.93 -13.00
CA SER A 85 25.92 -7.38 -12.74
C SER A 85 25.47 -7.77 -11.33
N ALA A 86 24.41 -7.14 -10.80
CA ALA A 86 23.71 -7.66 -9.64
C ALA A 86 23.32 -9.15 -9.86
N GLY A 87 23.35 -9.96 -8.82
CA GLY A 87 23.04 -11.38 -8.90
C GLY A 87 21.54 -11.64 -8.98
N ARG A 88 20.75 -10.91 -8.22
CA ARG A 88 19.28 -10.90 -8.24
C ARG A 88 18.80 -9.49 -7.89
N ILE A 89 17.74 -9.03 -8.53
CA ILE A 89 17.16 -7.72 -8.29
C ILE A 89 15.70 -7.88 -7.88
N THR A 90 15.38 -7.52 -6.64
CA THR A 90 14.02 -7.48 -6.12
C THR A 90 13.52 -6.03 -6.09
N ALA A 91 12.47 -5.74 -6.86
CA ALA A 91 11.77 -4.46 -6.78
C ALA A 91 10.84 -4.47 -5.56
N VAL A 92 11.16 -3.69 -4.53
CA VAL A 92 10.34 -3.51 -3.32
C VAL A 92 9.47 -2.28 -3.52
N ILE A 93 8.19 -2.51 -3.78
CA ILE A 93 7.23 -1.48 -4.16
C ILE A 93 6.11 -1.42 -3.10
N PRO A 94 6.29 -0.70 -1.99
CA PRO A 94 5.29 -0.65 -0.92
C PRO A 94 3.91 -0.18 -1.40
N TYR A 95 3.86 0.77 -2.33
CA TYR A 95 2.67 1.16 -3.06
C TYR A 95 2.87 0.98 -4.57
N TYR A 96 2.06 0.12 -5.19
CA TYR A 96 2.08 -0.15 -6.62
C TYR A 96 1.11 0.79 -7.34
N GLY A 97 1.63 1.82 -7.97
CA GLY A 97 0.87 2.76 -8.80
C GLY A 97 0.24 2.08 -10.02
N TYR A 98 -0.79 2.70 -10.61
CA TYR A 98 -1.60 2.15 -11.71
C TYR A 98 -2.37 0.86 -11.39
N ALA A 99 -2.35 0.36 -10.15
CA ALA A 99 -3.05 -0.86 -9.74
C ALA A 99 -4.57 -0.82 -9.97
N ARG A 100 -5.17 0.38 -9.98
CA ARG A 100 -6.60 0.58 -10.25
C ARG A 100 -7.00 0.33 -11.72
N GLN A 101 -6.02 0.22 -12.62
CA GLN A 101 -6.23 -0.10 -14.04
C GLN A 101 -5.85 -1.57 -14.31
N ASP A 102 -6.45 -2.48 -13.53
CA ASP A 102 -6.22 -3.93 -13.57
C ASP A 102 -7.08 -4.65 -14.62
N ARG A 103 -8.10 -3.97 -15.14
CA ARG A 103 -9.04 -4.50 -16.13
C ARG A 103 -9.59 -3.38 -17.02
N LYS A 104 -10.17 -3.76 -18.15
CA LYS A 104 -10.94 -2.82 -18.99
C LYS A 104 -12.28 -2.56 -18.30
N ALA A 105 -12.48 -1.35 -17.78
CA ALA A 105 -13.76 -0.88 -17.25
C ALA A 105 -14.73 -0.51 -18.38
N LYS A 106 -14.20 -0.05 -19.50
CA LYS A 106 -14.94 0.29 -20.73
C LYS A 106 -14.24 -0.34 -21.93
N ALA A 107 -14.94 -0.39 -23.06
CA ALA A 107 -14.35 -0.81 -24.32
C ALA A 107 -13.13 0.06 -24.65
N ARG A 108 -12.01 -0.58 -25.07
CA ARG A 108 -10.75 0.05 -25.49
C ARG A 108 -9.92 0.67 -24.35
N ASP A 109 -10.29 0.48 -23.08
CA ASP A 109 -9.44 0.89 -21.96
C ASP A 109 -8.12 0.11 -21.94
N PRO A 110 -7.02 0.70 -21.47
CA PRO A 110 -5.78 -0.03 -21.22
C PRO A 110 -5.90 -0.91 -19.97
N ILE A 111 -4.95 -1.84 -19.81
CA ILE A 111 -4.68 -2.54 -18.57
C ILE A 111 -3.29 -2.12 -18.10
N THR A 112 -3.21 -0.92 -17.52
CA THR A 112 -1.93 -0.28 -17.21
C THR A 112 -1.17 -1.00 -16.10
N ALA A 113 -1.87 -1.69 -15.18
CA ALA A 113 -1.23 -2.53 -14.18
C ALA A 113 -0.39 -3.66 -14.83
N LYS A 114 -0.86 -4.25 -15.94
CA LYS A 114 -0.08 -5.24 -16.74
C LYS A 114 1.08 -4.58 -17.49
N LEU A 115 0.88 -3.39 -18.03
CA LEU A 115 1.95 -2.65 -18.71
C LEU A 115 3.11 -2.40 -17.75
N VAL A 116 2.84 -1.91 -16.53
CA VAL A 116 3.86 -1.67 -15.50
C VAL A 116 4.57 -2.97 -15.11
N ALA A 117 3.84 -4.08 -14.95
CA ALA A 117 4.43 -5.39 -14.67
C ALA A 117 5.43 -5.81 -15.77
N ASN A 118 5.05 -5.63 -17.04
CA ASN A 118 5.93 -5.94 -18.18
C ASN A 118 7.18 -5.03 -18.19
N MET A 119 7.02 -3.74 -17.89
CA MET A 119 8.15 -2.79 -17.85
C MET A 119 9.16 -3.17 -16.75
N LEU A 120 8.71 -3.52 -15.55
CA LEU A 120 9.57 -3.96 -14.45
C LEU A 120 10.36 -5.22 -14.83
N THR A 121 9.68 -6.21 -15.41
CA THR A 121 10.32 -7.45 -15.88
C THR A 121 11.33 -7.17 -17.00
N ALA A 122 10.98 -6.33 -17.97
CA ALA A 122 11.88 -5.96 -19.09
C ALA A 122 13.11 -5.16 -18.61
N ALA A 123 12.95 -4.28 -17.62
CA ALA A 123 14.07 -3.56 -17.01
C ALA A 123 15.06 -4.50 -16.32
N GLY A 124 14.61 -5.66 -15.83
CA GLY A 124 15.46 -6.67 -15.25
C GLY A 124 15.16 -7.03 -13.79
N ALA A 125 13.98 -6.71 -13.29
CA ALA A 125 13.53 -7.24 -12.01
C ALA A 125 13.37 -8.77 -12.07
N ASP A 126 13.92 -9.47 -11.08
CA ASP A 126 13.80 -10.92 -10.92
C ASP A 126 12.63 -11.28 -9.98
N ARG A 127 12.18 -10.35 -9.15
CA ARG A 127 11.09 -10.51 -8.17
C ARG A 127 10.47 -9.16 -7.86
N VAL A 128 9.20 -9.18 -7.46
CA VAL A 128 8.52 -8.01 -6.88
C VAL A 128 8.06 -8.33 -5.46
N LEU A 129 8.34 -7.44 -4.52
CA LEU A 129 7.79 -7.43 -3.17
C LEU A 129 6.92 -6.18 -3.02
N THR A 130 5.65 -6.36 -2.71
CA THR A 130 4.69 -5.25 -2.60
C THR A 130 3.71 -5.48 -1.44
N MET A 131 2.81 -4.54 -1.18
CA MET A 131 1.80 -4.65 -0.14
C MET A 131 0.42 -4.28 -0.68
N ASP A 132 -0.60 -5.04 -0.29
CA ASP A 132 -2.03 -4.79 -0.53
C ASP A 132 -2.35 -4.27 -1.94
N LEU A 133 -1.96 -5.02 -2.95
CA LEU A 133 -2.36 -4.71 -4.34
C LEU A 133 -3.87 -4.47 -4.40
N HIS A 134 -4.29 -3.41 -5.10
CA HIS A 134 -5.70 -3.04 -5.27
C HIS A 134 -6.57 -4.24 -5.68
N ALA A 135 -6.06 -5.04 -6.57
CA ALA A 135 -6.67 -6.29 -7.01
C ALA A 135 -5.64 -7.43 -6.91
N SER A 136 -5.93 -8.47 -6.14
CA SER A 136 -4.98 -9.58 -5.88
C SER A 136 -4.56 -10.31 -7.15
N GLN A 137 -5.38 -10.34 -8.19
CA GLN A 137 -5.08 -10.94 -9.49
C GLN A 137 -3.94 -10.23 -10.25
N ILE A 138 -3.53 -9.01 -9.85
CA ILE A 138 -2.36 -8.32 -10.43
C ILE A 138 -1.09 -9.16 -10.26
N GLN A 139 -1.00 -9.99 -9.21
CA GLN A 139 0.10 -10.95 -9.06
C GLN A 139 0.28 -11.85 -10.29
N GLY A 140 -0.82 -12.23 -10.93
CA GLY A 140 -0.82 -13.03 -12.16
C GLY A 140 -0.45 -12.24 -13.43
N PHE A 141 -0.20 -10.93 -13.34
CA PHE A 141 0.28 -10.12 -14.48
C PHE A 141 1.79 -10.22 -14.67
N PHE A 142 2.50 -10.74 -13.68
CA PHE A 142 3.94 -10.90 -13.72
C PHE A 142 4.31 -12.33 -14.14
N ASP A 143 5.36 -12.45 -14.94
CA ASP A 143 6.01 -13.71 -15.28
C ASP A 143 7.18 -14.02 -14.32
N ILE A 144 7.44 -13.14 -13.36
CA ILE A 144 8.39 -13.29 -12.26
C ILE A 144 7.65 -13.43 -10.92
N PRO A 145 8.28 -13.99 -9.88
CA PRO A 145 7.66 -14.11 -8.55
C PRO A 145 7.20 -12.77 -7.99
N VAL A 146 6.02 -12.77 -7.36
CA VAL A 146 5.45 -11.63 -6.66
C VAL A 146 5.06 -12.02 -5.25
N ASP A 147 5.60 -11.32 -4.28
CA ASP A 147 5.22 -11.41 -2.88
C ASP A 147 4.37 -10.19 -2.53
N ASN A 148 3.05 -10.40 -2.40
CA ASN A 148 2.11 -9.34 -2.04
C ASN A 148 1.78 -9.43 -0.54
N LEU A 149 2.48 -8.67 0.29
CA LEU A 149 2.25 -8.63 1.74
C LEU A 149 0.86 -8.09 2.04
N ALA A 150 0.29 -8.54 3.16
CA ALA A 150 -0.97 -8.02 3.66
C ALA A 150 -0.72 -7.03 4.81
N GLY A 151 -1.24 -5.82 4.71
CA GLY A 151 -1.17 -4.82 5.79
C GLY A 151 -2.12 -5.11 6.96
N ASN A 152 -3.08 -6.01 6.74
CA ASN A 152 -4.09 -6.40 7.73
C ASN A 152 -3.51 -6.72 9.13
N PRO A 153 -2.42 -7.51 9.30
CA PRO A 153 -1.85 -7.79 10.62
C PRO A 153 -1.45 -6.53 11.39
N ILE A 154 -0.93 -5.51 10.70
CA ILE A 154 -0.52 -4.24 11.33
C ILE A 154 -1.74 -3.52 11.91
N PHE A 155 -2.85 -3.48 11.18
CA PHE A 155 -4.10 -2.88 11.67
C PHE A 155 -4.71 -3.70 12.82
N VAL A 156 -4.68 -5.04 12.72
CA VAL A 156 -5.15 -5.92 13.80
C VAL A 156 -4.40 -5.63 15.09
N ASP A 157 -3.07 -5.59 15.05
CA ASP A 157 -2.24 -5.27 16.21
C ASP A 157 -2.52 -3.87 16.77
N TYR A 158 -2.71 -2.88 15.89
CA TYR A 158 -3.02 -1.51 16.28
C TYR A 158 -4.36 -1.43 17.04
N TYR A 159 -5.42 -1.98 16.47
CA TYR A 159 -6.75 -1.92 17.07
C TYR A 159 -6.89 -2.83 18.30
N ALA A 160 -6.25 -4.01 18.30
CA ALA A 160 -6.20 -4.88 19.47
C ALA A 160 -5.51 -4.20 20.67
N LYS A 161 -4.41 -3.47 20.43
CA LYS A 161 -3.73 -2.70 21.48
C LYS A 161 -4.56 -1.50 21.94
N LYS A 162 -5.30 -0.87 21.05
CA LYS A 162 -6.09 0.34 21.34
C LYS A 162 -7.34 0.03 22.15
N TYR A 163 -8.00 -1.09 21.88
CA TYR A 163 -9.33 -1.41 22.43
C TYR A 163 -9.34 -2.63 23.33
N GLY A 164 -8.36 -3.51 23.25
CA GLY A 164 -8.30 -4.71 24.10
C GLY A 164 -9.58 -5.53 24.04
N SER A 165 -10.20 -5.76 25.21
CA SER A 165 -11.47 -6.48 25.35
C SER A 165 -12.72 -5.64 25.04
N GLU A 166 -12.60 -4.35 24.77
CA GLU A 166 -13.73 -3.45 24.49
C GLU A 166 -14.29 -3.56 23.05
N CYS A 167 -13.87 -4.59 22.32
CA CYS A 167 -14.28 -4.84 20.94
C CYS A 167 -15.75 -5.24 20.76
N GLU A 168 -16.49 -5.61 21.83
CA GLU A 168 -17.88 -6.09 21.73
C GLU A 168 -18.86 -5.08 21.13
N ASN A 169 -18.58 -3.78 21.33
CA ASN A 169 -19.42 -2.72 20.75
C ASN A 169 -18.89 -2.18 19.42
N MET A 170 -17.85 -2.81 18.87
CA MET A 170 -17.24 -2.36 17.63
C MET A 170 -17.77 -3.15 16.42
N MET A 171 -17.74 -2.49 15.25
CA MET A 171 -18.17 -3.06 13.98
C MET A 171 -17.17 -2.68 12.89
N VAL A 172 -16.68 -3.69 12.15
CA VAL A 172 -15.95 -3.42 10.92
C VAL A 172 -16.92 -3.14 9.78
N VAL A 173 -16.62 -2.15 8.97
CA VAL A 173 -17.49 -1.76 7.84
C VAL A 173 -16.67 -1.72 6.56
N SER A 174 -17.18 -2.39 5.53
CA SER A 174 -16.67 -2.25 4.17
C SER A 174 -17.28 -1.00 3.52
N PRO A 175 -16.49 -0.07 2.98
CA PRO A 175 -17.02 1.16 2.35
C PRO A 175 -17.72 0.90 1.01
N ASP A 176 -17.54 -0.29 0.44
CA ASP A 176 -18.20 -0.75 -0.79
C ASP A 176 -18.19 -2.27 -0.91
N VAL A 177 -18.83 -2.80 -1.95
CA VAL A 177 -18.92 -4.25 -2.21
C VAL A 177 -17.56 -4.85 -2.60
N GLY A 178 -16.66 -4.06 -3.22
CA GLY A 178 -15.34 -4.52 -3.69
C GLY A 178 -14.40 -4.85 -2.54
N SER A 179 -14.48 -4.12 -1.44
CA SER A 179 -13.60 -4.25 -0.27
C SER A 179 -14.08 -5.28 0.76
N VAL A 180 -15.26 -5.93 0.55
CA VAL A 180 -15.90 -6.85 1.53
C VAL A 180 -14.99 -8.00 1.96
N SER A 181 -14.27 -8.62 1.03
CA SER A 181 -13.39 -9.76 1.36
C SER A 181 -12.26 -9.36 2.31
N ARG A 182 -11.67 -8.19 2.12
CA ARG A 182 -10.61 -7.64 2.98
C ARG A 182 -11.17 -7.25 4.35
N ALA A 183 -12.29 -6.51 4.37
CA ALA A 183 -12.95 -6.10 5.60
C ALA A 183 -13.38 -7.31 6.44
N ARG A 184 -13.83 -8.40 5.80
CA ARG A 184 -14.19 -9.65 6.47
C ARG A 184 -12.99 -10.31 7.12
N ALA A 185 -11.85 -10.41 6.43
CA ALA A 185 -10.63 -10.98 7.00
C ALA A 185 -10.15 -10.17 8.22
N PHE A 186 -10.26 -8.84 8.16
CA PHE A 186 -9.94 -7.95 9.27
C PHE A 186 -10.92 -8.16 10.46
N ALA A 187 -12.23 -8.17 10.19
CA ALA A 187 -13.25 -8.40 11.21
C ALA A 187 -13.07 -9.75 11.94
N GLN A 188 -12.77 -10.82 11.19
CA GLN A 188 -12.53 -12.15 11.75
C GLN A 188 -11.35 -12.19 12.71
N LYS A 189 -10.25 -11.49 12.39
CA LYS A 189 -9.06 -11.42 13.25
C LYS A 189 -9.32 -10.69 14.57
N LEU A 190 -10.21 -9.71 14.55
CA LEU A 190 -10.61 -8.93 15.73
C LEU A 190 -11.87 -9.47 16.43
N HIS A 191 -12.43 -10.59 15.94
CA HIS A 191 -13.70 -11.15 16.41
C HIS A 191 -14.86 -10.17 16.39
N MET A 192 -14.85 -9.25 15.41
CA MET A 192 -15.89 -8.24 15.20
C MET A 192 -16.89 -8.67 14.13
N ASN A 193 -18.11 -8.13 14.19
CA ASN A 193 -19.08 -8.25 13.12
C ASN A 193 -18.73 -7.34 11.94
N LEU A 194 -19.34 -7.64 10.77
CA LEU A 194 -19.13 -6.92 9.52
C LEU A 194 -20.43 -6.28 9.04
N ALA A 195 -20.37 -5.01 8.67
CA ALA A 195 -21.40 -4.30 7.91
C ALA A 195 -20.84 -3.81 6.57
N ILE A 196 -21.70 -3.38 5.66
CA ILE A 196 -21.32 -2.95 4.31
C ILE A 196 -22.09 -1.67 3.98
N VAL A 197 -21.40 -0.69 3.40
CA VAL A 197 -22.04 0.48 2.77
C VAL A 197 -22.27 0.15 1.29
N ASP A 198 -23.54 0.00 0.90
CA ASP A 198 -23.93 -0.26 -0.50
C ASP A 198 -24.29 1.07 -1.19
N LYS A 199 -23.53 1.38 -2.25
CA LYS A 199 -23.74 2.56 -3.08
C LYS A 199 -24.62 2.22 -4.26
N ARG A 200 -25.85 2.72 -4.29
CA ARG A 200 -26.75 2.56 -5.44
C ARG A 200 -26.91 3.87 -6.20
N ARG A 201 -26.45 3.88 -7.46
CA ARG A 201 -26.81 4.92 -8.41
C ARG A 201 -28.16 4.57 -9.03
N GLN A 202 -29.23 5.27 -8.63
CA GLN A 202 -30.57 5.03 -9.20
C GLN A 202 -30.72 5.54 -10.63
N LYS A 203 -29.96 6.58 -11.04
CA LYS A 203 -29.90 7.12 -12.43
C LYS A 203 -28.60 7.92 -12.62
N ALA A 204 -28.16 8.05 -13.87
CA ALA A 204 -27.11 9.03 -14.23
C ALA A 204 -27.58 10.44 -13.79
N ASN A 205 -26.79 11.15 -12.98
CA ASN A 205 -27.07 12.46 -12.38
C ASN A 205 -28.02 12.50 -11.14
N SER A 206 -28.34 11.36 -10.50
CA SER A 206 -29.03 11.40 -9.19
C SER A 206 -28.03 11.37 -8.02
N CYS A 207 -28.43 11.94 -6.86
CA CYS A 207 -27.68 11.78 -5.61
C CYS A 207 -27.41 10.30 -5.32
N GLU A 208 -26.19 9.97 -4.92
CA GLU A 208 -25.84 8.62 -4.47
C GLU A 208 -26.63 8.31 -3.19
N VAL A 209 -27.53 7.33 -3.27
CA VAL A 209 -28.20 6.80 -2.08
C VAL A 209 -27.28 5.74 -1.49
N MET A 210 -26.88 5.95 -0.23
CA MET A 210 -26.10 4.98 0.52
C MET A 210 -27.00 4.20 1.46
N ASN A 211 -27.00 2.87 1.32
CA ASN A 211 -27.65 1.95 2.24
C ASN A 211 -26.59 1.28 3.12
N VAL A 212 -26.90 1.11 4.39
CA VAL A 212 -26.07 0.35 5.33
C VAL A 212 -26.67 -1.05 5.46
N ILE A 213 -25.91 -2.06 5.14
CA ILE A 213 -26.27 -3.48 5.29
C ILE A 213 -25.61 -3.99 6.56
N GLY A 214 -26.38 -4.36 7.54
CA GLY A 214 -25.94 -4.71 8.90
C GLY A 214 -26.44 -3.69 9.92
N ASP A 215 -26.55 -4.11 11.18
CA ASP A 215 -26.98 -3.22 12.27
C ASP A 215 -25.77 -2.55 12.92
N VAL A 216 -25.59 -1.28 12.61
CA VAL A 216 -24.48 -0.43 13.12
C VAL A 216 -24.97 0.56 14.20
N ARG A 217 -26.23 0.53 14.59
CA ARG A 217 -26.81 1.44 15.58
C ARG A 217 -26.07 1.34 16.91
N ASP A 218 -25.72 2.51 17.43
CA ASP A 218 -24.97 2.67 18.68
C ASP A 218 -23.60 1.97 18.71
N LYS A 219 -23.06 1.54 17.53
CA LYS A 219 -21.75 0.90 17.40
C LYS A 219 -20.64 1.91 17.10
N ASP A 220 -19.43 1.61 17.56
CA ASP A 220 -18.21 2.26 17.14
C ASP A 220 -17.68 1.56 15.88
N CYS A 221 -17.75 2.23 14.72
CA CYS A 221 -17.47 1.65 13.42
C CYS A 221 -16.03 1.88 12.97
N ILE A 222 -15.42 0.88 12.32
CA ILE A 222 -14.12 0.98 11.64
C ILE A 222 -14.34 0.71 10.14
N LEU A 223 -14.24 1.75 9.31
CA LEU A 223 -14.20 1.61 7.85
C LEU A 223 -12.83 1.06 7.43
N PHE A 224 -12.82 -0.04 6.67
CA PHE A 224 -11.59 -0.69 6.22
C PHE A 224 -11.53 -0.73 4.69
N ASP A 225 -10.49 -0.11 4.11
CA ASP A 225 -10.26 -0.06 2.66
C ASP A 225 -8.79 -0.35 2.30
N ASP A 226 -8.47 -0.49 1.01
CA ASP A 226 -7.09 -0.61 0.53
C ASP A 226 -6.42 0.75 0.37
N MET A 227 -7.16 1.76 -0.06
CA MET A 227 -6.57 3.09 -0.27
C MET A 227 -7.55 4.23 -0.04
N VAL A 228 -7.00 5.38 0.30
CA VAL A 228 -7.72 6.66 0.35
C VAL A 228 -7.10 7.59 -0.69
N ASP A 229 -7.82 7.84 -1.79
CA ASP A 229 -7.39 8.77 -2.83
C ASP A 229 -7.90 10.19 -2.52
N THR A 230 -9.07 10.57 -3.03
CA THR A 230 -9.63 11.91 -2.79
C THR A 230 -10.45 12.03 -1.50
N GLY A 231 -10.59 10.96 -0.75
CA GLY A 231 -11.34 10.90 0.51
C GLY A 231 -12.86 10.94 0.38
N GLY A 232 -13.39 11.23 -0.82
CA GLY A 232 -14.84 11.41 -1.01
C GLY A 232 -15.67 10.18 -0.64
N SER A 233 -15.30 9.02 -1.17
CA SER A 233 -16.01 7.77 -0.89
C SER A 233 -16.00 7.40 0.58
N LEU A 234 -14.83 7.51 1.22
CA LEU A 234 -14.65 7.19 2.63
C LEU A 234 -15.45 8.13 3.53
N CYS A 235 -15.38 9.44 3.30
CA CYS A 235 -16.11 10.43 4.08
C CYS A 235 -17.62 10.30 3.91
N ASN A 236 -18.11 10.02 2.69
CA ASN A 236 -19.52 9.80 2.44
C ASN A 236 -20.02 8.51 3.12
N ALA A 237 -19.21 7.43 3.10
CA ALA A 237 -19.55 6.20 3.82
C ALA A 237 -19.62 6.46 5.34
N ALA A 238 -18.66 7.20 5.90
CA ALA A 238 -18.66 7.56 7.30
C ALA A 238 -19.92 8.39 7.68
N LYS A 239 -20.27 9.37 6.85
CA LYS A 239 -21.48 10.18 7.03
C LYS A 239 -22.75 9.32 7.02
N ALA A 240 -22.86 8.37 6.07
CA ALA A 240 -24.00 7.48 5.99
C ALA A 240 -24.12 6.57 7.22
N LEU A 241 -22.99 6.09 7.77
CA LEU A 241 -23.01 5.29 9.01
C LEU A 241 -23.58 6.06 10.19
N ILE A 242 -23.26 7.35 10.33
CA ILE A 242 -23.81 8.20 11.40
C ILE A 242 -25.27 8.55 11.13
N GLU A 243 -25.57 9.14 9.96
CA GLU A 243 -26.88 9.76 9.68
C GLU A 243 -27.97 8.74 9.34
N VAL A 244 -27.62 7.66 8.66
CA VAL A 244 -28.56 6.63 8.22
C VAL A 244 -28.50 5.40 9.12
N GLY A 245 -27.26 4.95 9.44
CA GLY A 245 -27.03 3.75 10.24
C GLY A 245 -27.23 3.96 11.74
N GLY A 246 -27.10 5.20 12.25
CA GLY A 246 -27.16 5.50 13.68
C GLY A 246 -25.92 5.05 14.45
N ALA A 247 -24.76 4.94 13.78
CA ALA A 247 -23.51 4.60 14.44
C ALA A 247 -23.10 5.68 15.45
N LYS A 248 -22.47 5.26 16.54
CA LYS A 248 -22.02 6.15 17.61
C LYS A 248 -20.77 6.93 17.20
N SER A 249 -19.82 6.28 16.56
CA SER A 249 -18.60 6.92 16.05
C SER A 249 -18.08 6.18 14.84
N VAL A 250 -17.23 6.86 14.03
CA VAL A 250 -16.60 6.24 12.85
C VAL A 250 -15.11 6.56 12.85
N GLN A 251 -14.30 5.51 12.78
CA GLN A 251 -12.89 5.55 12.46
C GLN A 251 -12.68 4.88 11.10
N ALA A 252 -11.52 5.09 10.51
CA ALA A 252 -11.17 4.45 9.24
C ALA A 252 -9.73 3.98 9.24
N CYS A 253 -9.44 2.98 8.43
CA CYS A 253 -8.08 2.58 8.11
C CYS A 253 -7.95 2.15 6.66
N ALA A 254 -6.78 2.38 6.09
CA ALA A 254 -6.45 1.98 4.74
C ALA A 254 -4.94 1.79 4.56
N SER A 255 -4.55 0.84 3.72
CA SER A 255 -3.14 0.54 3.48
C SER A 255 -2.40 1.69 2.80
N HIS A 256 -3.06 2.38 1.85
CA HIS A 256 -2.41 3.39 1.04
C HIS A 256 -3.08 4.77 1.15
N GLY A 257 -2.39 5.70 1.80
CA GLY A 257 -2.82 7.10 1.88
C GLY A 257 -2.34 7.90 0.66
N VAL A 258 -3.01 7.75 -0.48
CA VAL A 258 -2.68 8.53 -1.70
C VAL A 258 -2.97 10.02 -1.46
N LEU A 259 -4.06 10.33 -0.78
CA LEU A 259 -4.45 11.66 -0.29
C LEU A 259 -4.38 12.77 -1.35
N SER A 260 -4.92 12.49 -2.53
CA SER A 260 -4.91 13.41 -3.67
C SER A 260 -5.89 14.57 -3.50
N GLY A 261 -5.51 15.72 -4.04
CA GLY A 261 -6.39 16.91 -4.12
C GLY A 261 -6.93 17.33 -2.74
N PRO A 262 -8.25 17.42 -2.57
CA PRO A 262 -8.87 17.93 -1.33
C PRO A 262 -9.03 16.84 -0.23
N ALA A 263 -8.31 15.71 -0.30
CA ALA A 263 -8.52 14.58 0.60
C ALA A 263 -8.33 14.96 2.08
N ILE A 264 -7.27 15.69 2.39
CA ILE A 264 -6.93 16.08 3.75
C ILE A 264 -8.02 16.98 4.36
N ASP A 265 -8.47 17.99 3.61
CA ASP A 265 -9.53 18.91 4.06
C ASP A 265 -10.84 18.14 4.27
N ARG A 266 -11.21 17.26 3.32
CA ARG A 266 -12.41 16.41 3.45
C ARG A 266 -12.36 15.51 4.69
N ILE A 267 -11.20 14.92 5.00
CA ILE A 267 -11.03 14.09 6.20
C ILE A 267 -11.15 14.95 7.45
N ASN A 268 -10.51 16.13 7.47
CA ASN A 268 -10.58 17.06 8.61
C ASN A 268 -12.01 17.51 8.90
N ASP A 269 -12.80 17.80 7.85
CA ASP A 269 -14.18 18.27 7.94
C ASP A 269 -15.20 17.13 8.15
N SER A 270 -14.77 15.85 7.99
CA SER A 270 -15.65 14.69 8.08
C SER A 270 -15.98 14.30 9.53
N VAL A 271 -16.96 13.40 9.66
CA VAL A 271 -17.31 12.75 10.95
C VAL A 271 -16.29 11.68 11.37
N ILE A 272 -15.30 11.37 10.54
CA ILE A 272 -14.23 10.43 10.87
C ILE A 272 -13.41 11.01 12.03
N THR A 273 -13.30 10.24 13.10
CA THR A 273 -12.55 10.64 14.30
C THR A 273 -11.07 10.34 14.20
N GLU A 274 -10.69 9.29 13.47
CA GLU A 274 -9.31 8.88 13.22
C GLU A 274 -9.22 8.13 11.90
N LEU A 275 -8.18 8.41 11.10
CA LEU A 275 -7.79 7.63 9.93
C LEU A 275 -6.40 7.05 10.14
N ALA A 276 -6.31 5.72 10.30
CA ALA A 276 -5.04 5.00 10.37
C ALA A 276 -4.60 4.60 8.97
N LEU A 277 -3.40 4.99 8.57
CA LEU A 277 -2.78 4.66 7.27
C LEU A 277 -1.48 3.92 7.50
N LEU A 278 -1.11 3.04 6.57
CA LEU A 278 0.25 2.51 6.51
C LEU A 278 1.17 3.51 5.80
N ASP A 279 2.43 3.57 6.22
CA ASP A 279 3.44 4.46 5.63
C ASP A 279 4.08 3.91 4.34
N THR A 280 3.30 3.15 3.57
CA THR A 280 3.64 2.67 2.22
C THR A 280 3.89 3.81 1.23
N ILE A 281 3.30 4.97 1.48
CA ILE A 281 3.50 6.26 0.82
C ILE A 281 4.01 7.22 1.89
N PRO A 282 4.89 8.20 1.56
CA PRO A 282 5.39 9.15 2.54
C PRO A 282 4.28 9.82 3.35
N ALA A 283 4.47 9.87 4.66
CA ALA A 283 3.53 10.53 5.56
C ALA A 283 3.45 12.04 5.26
N ILE A 284 2.24 12.58 5.35
CA ILE A 284 2.04 14.02 5.25
C ILE A 284 2.59 14.74 6.50
N ASP A 285 2.80 16.05 6.38
CA ASP A 285 3.13 16.88 7.55
C ASP A 285 2.03 16.72 8.64
N PRO A 286 2.38 16.31 9.86
CA PRO A 286 1.42 16.13 10.96
C PRO A 286 0.58 17.37 11.26
N LYS A 287 1.07 18.56 10.90
CA LYS A 287 0.33 19.84 11.08
C LYS A 287 -0.89 19.96 10.18
N LYS A 288 -0.95 19.18 9.08
CA LYS A 288 -2.06 19.21 8.12
C LYS A 288 -3.32 18.51 8.62
N SER A 289 -3.18 17.52 9.50
CA SER A 289 -4.30 16.80 10.10
C SER A 289 -3.92 16.15 11.42
N SER A 290 -4.73 16.37 12.45
CA SER A 290 -4.62 15.63 13.72
C SER A 290 -5.35 14.28 13.69
N LYS A 291 -6.18 14.04 12.67
CA LYS A 291 -6.97 12.81 12.52
C LYS A 291 -6.20 11.68 11.86
N ILE A 292 -5.15 12.00 11.07
CA ILE A 292 -4.39 11.01 10.32
C ILE A 292 -3.22 10.49 11.14
N LYS A 293 -3.16 9.16 11.29
CA LYS A 293 -2.07 8.44 11.95
C LYS A 293 -1.42 7.46 11.00
N TYR A 294 -0.08 7.37 11.05
CA TYR A 294 0.68 6.42 10.25
C TYR A 294 1.18 5.26 11.10
N LEU A 295 1.00 4.05 10.58
CA LEU A 295 1.51 2.80 11.13
C LEU A 295 2.66 2.32 10.27
N GLN A 296 3.73 1.88 10.91
CA GLN A 296 4.98 1.53 10.23
C GLN A 296 4.89 0.18 9.53
N VAL A 297 5.30 0.14 8.25
CA VAL A 297 5.44 -1.10 7.47
C VAL A 297 6.88 -1.63 7.44
N ALA A 298 7.86 -0.82 7.84
CA ALA A 298 9.27 -1.19 7.81
C ALA A 298 9.56 -2.54 8.49
N PRO A 299 9.00 -2.90 9.67
CA PRO A 299 9.26 -4.20 10.29
C PRO A 299 8.84 -5.38 9.41
N MET A 300 7.69 -5.28 8.74
CA MET A 300 7.18 -6.34 7.88
C MET A 300 8.00 -6.47 6.60
N PHE A 301 8.41 -5.35 5.99
CA PHE A 301 9.27 -5.36 4.80
C PHE A 301 10.67 -5.86 5.13
N ALA A 302 11.26 -5.45 6.25
CA ALA A 302 12.58 -5.93 6.71
C ALA A 302 12.57 -7.47 6.87
N GLU A 303 11.59 -8.01 7.60
CA GLU A 303 11.46 -9.46 7.76
C GLU A 303 11.21 -10.18 6.43
N ALA A 304 10.40 -9.61 5.52
CA ALA A 304 10.16 -10.19 4.21
C ALA A 304 11.45 -10.21 3.37
N ILE A 305 12.22 -9.13 3.36
CA ILE A 305 13.50 -9.03 2.65
C ILE A 305 14.51 -10.07 3.20
N GLU A 306 14.65 -10.17 4.52
CA GLU A 306 15.53 -11.16 5.15
C GLU A 306 15.12 -12.60 4.78
N ARG A 307 13.83 -12.90 4.79
CA ARG A 307 13.32 -14.23 4.42
C ARG A 307 13.55 -14.54 2.95
N ILE A 308 13.35 -13.57 2.05
CA ILE A 308 13.64 -13.73 0.63
C ILE A 308 15.14 -13.99 0.41
N TYR A 309 16.01 -13.24 1.10
CA TYR A 309 17.44 -13.41 1.04
C TYR A 309 17.89 -14.79 1.54
N GLN A 310 17.31 -15.24 2.65
CA GLN A 310 17.59 -16.55 3.27
C GLN A 310 16.87 -17.72 2.60
N GLU A 311 16.05 -17.47 1.56
CA GLU A 311 15.26 -18.48 0.85
C GLU A 311 14.29 -19.26 1.75
N ILE A 312 13.78 -18.62 2.78
CA ILE A 312 12.78 -19.18 3.69
C ILE A 312 11.39 -18.60 3.43
N SER A 313 10.36 -19.38 3.78
CA SER A 313 8.97 -19.00 3.52
C SER A 313 8.57 -17.70 4.19
N ILE A 314 7.92 -16.81 3.42
CA ILE A 314 7.29 -15.58 3.92
C ILE A 314 5.86 -15.81 4.44
N SER A 315 5.30 -17.04 4.34
CA SER A 315 3.91 -17.35 4.70
C SER A 315 3.54 -16.99 6.13
N LYS A 316 4.50 -16.88 7.04
CA LYS A 316 4.27 -16.42 8.43
C LYS A 316 3.81 -14.97 8.52
N LEU A 317 4.15 -14.13 7.54
CA LEU A 317 3.81 -12.70 7.52
C LEU A 317 2.33 -12.45 7.18
N PHE A 318 1.61 -13.47 6.73
CA PHE A 318 0.19 -13.37 6.36
C PHE A 318 -0.78 -13.86 7.46
N ARG A 319 -0.26 -14.26 8.62
CA ARG A 319 -1.05 -14.88 9.70
C ARG A 319 -1.48 -13.90 10.76
#